data_7262bc5f3a5520886bbfdf0d573c1cff
#
_entry.id   7262bc5f3a5520886bbfdf0d573c1cff
#
_cell.length_a   1.000
_cell.length_b   1.000
_cell.length_c   1.000
_cell.angle_alpha   90.00
_cell.angle_beta   90.00
_cell.angle_gamma   90.00
#
_symmetry.space_group_name_H-M   'P 1'
#
loop_
_entity.id
_entity.type
_entity.pdbx_description
1 polymer ?
#
loop_
_entity_poly.entity_id
_entity_poly.type
_entity_poly.pdbx_seq_one_letter_code
_entity_poly.pdbx_strand_id
1 'polypeptide(L)'
;PEINDPEAFSAHLAQVILAHDILRLKGFAAVAGKPMRLTIQAVGPRIETHYDRPLTGPRQTRLVVIGQAGLDRTAIERAITA
;
A
#
# COMPACT_ATOMS: atom_id res chain seq x y z
N PRO A 1 7.33 4.89 6.36
CA PRO A 1 6.94 4.63 7.75
C PRO A 1 6.30 3.26 7.91
N GLU A 2 6.33 2.76 9.13
CA GLU A 2 5.71 1.50 9.46
C GLU A 2 4.20 1.65 9.62
N ILE A 3 3.44 0.58 9.32
CA ILE A 3 2.01 0.55 9.58
C ILE A 3 1.74 -0.25 10.86
N ASN A 4 0.70 0.14 11.60
CA ASN A 4 0.38 -0.48 12.88
C ASN A 4 -0.71 -1.54 12.76
N ASP A 5 -1.65 -1.36 11.84
CA ASP A 5 -2.79 -2.26 11.66
C ASP A 5 -2.96 -2.58 10.17
N PRO A 6 -2.50 -3.78 9.74
CA PRO A 6 -2.58 -4.15 8.33
C PRO A 6 -4.01 -4.19 7.77
N GLU A 7 -4.99 -4.62 8.56
CA GLU A 7 -6.38 -4.67 8.10
C GLU A 7 -6.94 -3.27 7.87
N ALA A 8 -6.70 -2.36 8.81
CA ALA A 8 -7.13 -0.97 8.67
C ALA A 8 -6.43 -0.30 7.48
N PHE A 9 -5.14 -0.60 7.29
CA PHE A 9 -4.38 -0.07 6.16
C PHE A 9 -4.93 -0.57 4.83
N SER A 10 -5.26 -1.86 4.72
CA SER A 10 -5.87 -2.43 3.51
C SER A 10 -7.21 -1.79 3.20
N ALA A 11 -8.05 -1.59 4.20
CA ALA A 11 -9.35 -0.93 4.02
C ALA A 11 -9.17 0.52 3.54
N HIS A 12 -8.18 1.22 4.10
CA HIS A 12 -7.85 2.57 3.70
C HIS A 12 -7.36 2.63 2.25
N LEU A 13 -6.48 1.69 1.86
CA LEU A 13 -5.99 1.61 0.48
C LEU A 13 -7.13 1.36 -0.51
N ALA A 14 -8.11 0.53 -0.16
CA ALA A 14 -9.26 0.29 -1.04
C ALA A 14 -10.01 1.59 -1.32
N GLN A 15 -10.19 2.44 -0.31
CA GLN A 15 -10.84 3.74 -0.49
C GLN A 15 -10.01 4.68 -1.36
N VAL A 16 -8.69 4.71 -1.17
CA VAL A 16 -7.79 5.53 -1.99
C VAL A 16 -7.84 5.08 -3.45
N ILE A 17 -7.82 3.78 -3.68
CA ILE A 17 -7.91 3.20 -5.04
C ILE A 17 -9.18 3.66 -5.74
N LEU A 18 -10.32 3.60 -5.07
CA LEU A 18 -11.59 4.03 -5.64
C LEU A 18 -11.63 5.55 -5.86
N ALA A 19 -11.13 6.33 -4.91
CA ALA A 19 -11.18 7.79 -4.98
C ALA A 19 -10.30 8.37 -6.09
N HIS A 20 -9.19 7.68 -6.42
CA HIS A 20 -8.19 8.18 -7.38
C HIS A 20 -8.13 7.37 -8.68
N ASP A 21 -9.09 6.48 -8.92
CA ASP A 21 -9.15 5.65 -10.13
C ASP A 21 -7.87 4.87 -10.40
N ILE A 22 -7.28 4.31 -9.34
CA ILE A 22 -6.07 3.50 -9.43
C ILE A 22 -6.44 2.14 -10.01
N LEU A 23 -5.74 1.72 -11.08
CA LEU A 23 -5.99 0.44 -11.73
C LEU A 23 -5.27 -0.70 -11.04
N ARG A 24 -4.02 -0.48 -10.64
CA ARG A 24 -3.21 -1.48 -9.95
C ARG A 24 -2.30 -0.82 -8.93
N LEU A 25 -2.02 -1.56 -7.88
CA LEU A 25 -1.09 -1.15 -6.84
C LEU A 25 -0.33 -2.38 -6.39
N LYS A 26 0.98 -2.25 -6.20
CA LYS A 26 1.80 -3.33 -5.63
C LYS A 26 2.97 -2.76 -4.86
N GLY A 27 3.44 -3.53 -3.91
CA GLY A 27 4.60 -3.16 -3.12
C GLY A 27 4.65 -3.92 -1.83
N PHE A 28 5.25 -3.31 -0.83
CA PHE A 28 5.37 -3.92 0.48
C PHE A 28 5.30 -2.86 1.57
N ALA A 29 4.96 -3.32 2.76
CA ALA A 29 4.87 -2.47 3.94
C ALA A 29 5.67 -3.07 5.09
N ALA A 30 6.25 -2.19 5.90
CA ALA A 30 6.81 -2.57 7.19
C ALA A 30 5.70 -2.46 8.22
N VAL A 31 5.42 -3.58 8.90
CA VAL A 31 4.38 -3.63 9.94
C VAL A 31 5.07 -3.56 11.30
N ALA A 32 4.62 -2.65 12.17
CA ALA A 32 5.19 -2.47 13.48
C ALA A 32 5.16 -3.79 14.28
N GLY A 33 6.30 -4.17 14.84
CA GLY A 33 6.43 -5.39 15.61
C GLY A 33 6.56 -6.67 14.80
N LYS A 34 6.59 -6.60 13.47
CA LYS A 34 6.73 -7.77 12.60
C LYS A 34 8.03 -7.71 11.82
N PRO A 35 8.86 -8.78 11.86
CA PRO A 35 10.09 -8.80 11.08
C PRO A 35 9.89 -9.06 9.59
N MET A 36 8.78 -9.70 9.22
CA MET A 36 8.47 -10.03 7.84
C MET A 36 7.82 -8.83 7.14
N ARG A 37 8.14 -8.64 5.87
CA ARG A 37 7.47 -7.60 5.09
C ARG A 37 6.09 -8.08 4.65
N LEU A 38 5.14 -7.16 4.64
CA LEU A 38 3.79 -7.42 4.14
C LEU A 38 3.75 -7.04 2.67
N THR A 39 3.63 -8.03 1.80
CA THR A 39 3.48 -7.80 0.36
C THR A 39 2.03 -7.44 0.07
N ILE A 40 1.83 -6.40 -0.73
CA ILE A 40 0.52 -5.87 -1.05
C ILE A 40 0.36 -5.84 -2.56
N GLN A 41 -0.74 -6.40 -3.06
CA GLN A 41 -1.11 -6.35 -4.47
C GLN A 41 -2.58 -6.01 -4.58
N ALA A 42 -2.92 -5.14 -5.52
CA ALA A 42 -4.31 -4.77 -5.77
C ALA A 42 -4.59 -4.66 -7.26
N VAL A 43 -5.76 -5.15 -7.65
CA VAL A 43 -6.34 -4.93 -8.98
C VAL A 43 -7.67 -4.25 -8.74
N GLY A 44 -7.75 -2.94 -9.07
CA GLY A 44 -8.85 -2.12 -8.60
C GLY A 44 -8.92 -2.16 -7.07
N PRO A 45 -10.11 -2.15 -6.47
CA PRO A 45 -10.25 -2.19 -5.01
C PRO A 45 -10.00 -3.56 -4.39
N ARG A 46 -9.71 -4.57 -5.20
CA ARG A 46 -9.45 -5.93 -4.72
C ARG A 46 -8.00 -6.05 -4.26
N ILE A 47 -7.81 -6.13 -2.95
CA ILE A 47 -6.49 -6.12 -2.33
C ILE A 47 -6.18 -7.50 -1.75
N GLU A 48 -4.96 -7.98 -2.04
CA GLU A 48 -4.41 -9.20 -1.48
C GLU A 48 -3.12 -8.85 -0.73
N THR A 49 -2.96 -9.42 0.46
CA THR A 49 -1.78 -9.19 1.30
C THR A 49 -1.27 -10.50 1.86
N HIS A 50 0.06 -10.62 1.99
CA HIS A 50 0.70 -11.74 2.68
C HIS A 50 2.11 -11.38 3.12
N TYR A 51 2.58 -12.04 4.18
CA TYR A 51 3.98 -11.92 4.59
C TYR A 51 4.81 -12.89 3.76
N ASP A 52 5.84 -12.40 3.06
CA ASP A 52 6.60 -13.25 2.14
C ASP A 52 8.05 -13.52 2.58
N ARG A 53 8.74 -12.55 3.16
CA ARG A 53 10.12 -12.72 3.60
C ARG A 53 10.51 -11.65 4.61
N PRO A 54 11.64 -11.83 5.35
CA PRO A 54 12.12 -10.79 6.25
C PRO A 54 12.39 -9.48 5.51
N LEU A 55 12.00 -8.38 6.14
CA LEU A 55 12.30 -7.06 5.62
C LEU A 55 13.74 -6.70 5.96
N THR A 56 14.55 -6.44 4.92
CA THR A 56 15.94 -6.01 5.08
C THR A 56 16.06 -4.52 4.76
N GLY A 57 17.02 -3.84 5.39
CA GLY A 57 17.23 -2.42 5.19
C GLY A 57 16.24 -1.55 5.96
N PRO A 58 16.00 -0.31 5.50
CA PRO A 58 15.10 0.60 6.19
C PRO A 58 13.68 0.06 6.31
N ARG A 59 13.08 0.27 7.47
CA ARG A 59 11.70 -0.16 7.70
C ARG A 59 10.75 0.90 7.17
N GLN A 60 10.37 0.76 5.92
CA GLN A 60 9.48 1.71 5.26
C GLN A 60 8.53 0.99 4.32
N THR A 61 7.41 1.65 4.03
CA THR A 61 6.40 1.16 3.11
C THR A 61 6.69 1.74 1.73
N ARG A 62 6.70 0.88 0.72
CA ARG A 62 6.89 1.28 -0.68
C ARG A 62 5.81 0.68 -1.54
N LEU A 63 5.10 1.52 -2.27
CA LEU A 63 4.01 1.12 -3.14
C LEU A 63 4.21 1.73 -4.53
N VAL A 64 3.96 0.92 -5.56
CA VAL A 64 3.93 1.36 -6.95
C VAL A 64 2.48 1.41 -7.39
N VAL A 65 2.05 2.56 -7.86
CA VAL A 65 0.68 2.83 -8.26
C VAL A 65 0.62 2.95 -9.78
N ILE A 66 -0.29 2.20 -10.40
CA ILE A 66 -0.51 2.24 -11.85
C ILE A 66 -1.97 2.62 -12.08
N GLY A 67 -2.19 3.61 -12.94
CA GLY A 67 -3.53 4.07 -13.24
C GLY A 67 -3.58 4.70 -14.62
N GLN A 68 -4.70 5.35 -14.92
CA GLN A 68 -4.84 6.11 -16.16
C GLN A 68 -3.99 7.38 -16.11
N ALA A 69 -3.74 7.97 -17.27
CA ALA A 69 -3.01 9.23 -17.35
C ALA A 69 -3.71 10.32 -16.52
N GLY A 70 -2.91 11.14 -15.84
CA GLY A 70 -3.45 12.21 -15.03
C GLY A 70 -3.60 11.90 -13.55
N LEU A 71 -3.03 10.78 -13.06
CA LEU A 71 -3.00 10.52 -11.63
C LEU A 71 -2.25 11.63 -10.90
N ASP A 72 -2.84 12.12 -9.81
CA ASP A 72 -2.19 13.11 -8.94
C ASP A 72 -1.36 12.39 -7.89
N ARG A 73 -0.07 12.23 -8.16
CA ARG A 73 0.84 11.51 -7.28
C ARG A 73 0.89 12.10 -5.87
N THR A 74 0.92 13.42 -5.75
CA THR A 74 1.00 14.09 -4.45
C THR A 74 -0.26 13.86 -3.64
N ALA A 75 -1.44 13.98 -4.27
CA ALA A 75 -2.71 13.74 -3.58
C ALA A 75 -2.83 12.28 -3.15
N ILE A 76 -2.40 11.33 -3.98
CA ILE A 76 -2.42 9.91 -3.65
C ILE A 76 -1.49 9.60 -2.48
N GLU A 77 -0.26 10.12 -2.48
CA GLU A 77 0.67 9.95 -1.36
C GLU A 77 0.09 10.48 -0.05
N ARG A 78 -0.53 11.64 -0.08
CA ARG A 78 -1.18 12.23 1.10
C ARG A 78 -2.34 11.39 1.59
N ALA A 79 -3.16 10.86 0.66
CA ALA A 79 -4.29 10.02 1.01
C ALA A 79 -3.84 8.71 1.67
N ILE A 80 -2.77 8.09 1.16
CA ILE A 80 -2.24 6.84 1.71
C ILE A 80 -1.67 7.04 3.11
N THR A 81 -1.02 8.18 3.35
CA THR A 81 -0.36 8.46 4.63
C THR A 81 -1.25 9.17 5.64
N ALA A 82 -2.46 9.49 5.27
CA ALA A 82 -3.40 10.19 6.14
C ALA A 82 -3.86 9.35 7.35
#